data_52c28aae7763f9cd3c5a9b8bf965bffb
#
_entry.id   52c28aae7763f9cd3c5a9b8bf965bffb
#
_cell.length_a   1.000
_cell.length_b   1.000
_cell.length_c   1.000
_cell.angle_alpha   90.00
_cell.angle_beta   90.00
_cell.angle_gamma   90.00
#
_symmetry.space_group_name_H-M   'P 1'
#
loop_
_entity.id
_entity.type
_entity.pdbx_description
1 polymer ?
#
loop_
_entity_poly.entity_id
_entity_poly.type
_entity_poly.pdbx_seq_one_letter_code
_entity_poly.pdbx_strand_id
1 'polypeptide(L)'
;MSEHKAVLSLGEVVRYMAKKALSNDTKSFGVPVRMIAQQVYGLDKVEMTRVYQEDLEPGGKYHMSKLKSSYVSNTVSRMPEIKAANVRARLSIKDAEFEGEVVRCAVISLVPGAINTGSRNKAEAGKEAAIIEKFKKRLLSVTPSVIHLKGEELQGAMFALSAYQELIKETK
;
A
#
# COMPACT_ATOMS: atom_id res chain seq x y z
N MET A 1 31.68 28.37 -15.49
CA MET A 1 30.77 27.37 -16.07
C MET A 1 30.00 26.78 -14.91
N SER A 2 28.69 27.07 -14.78
CA SER A 2 27.84 26.51 -13.74
C SER A 2 27.55 25.05 -14.14
N GLU A 3 28.05 24.09 -13.36
CA GLU A 3 27.65 22.70 -13.50
C GLU A 3 26.14 22.62 -13.26
N HIS A 4 25.39 22.44 -14.33
CA HIS A 4 23.97 22.11 -14.23
C HIS A 4 23.84 20.73 -13.49
N LYS A 5 23.62 20.79 -12.18
CA LYS A 5 23.38 19.62 -11.39
C LYS A 5 22.07 18.97 -11.87
N ALA A 6 22.13 17.71 -12.23
CA ALA A 6 20.97 17.01 -12.72
C ALA A 6 19.81 17.09 -11.71
N VAL A 7 18.70 17.62 -12.14
CA VAL A 7 17.46 17.70 -11.35
C VAL A 7 16.91 16.28 -11.21
N LEU A 8 16.78 15.81 -9.97
CA LEU A 8 16.20 14.48 -9.68
C LEU A 8 14.69 14.61 -9.46
N SER A 9 13.94 13.68 -9.96
CA SER A 9 12.53 13.58 -9.57
C SER A 9 12.42 13.19 -8.08
N LEU A 10 11.35 13.63 -7.41
CA LEU A 10 11.09 13.24 -6.02
C LEU A 10 11.05 11.71 -5.86
N GLY A 11 10.57 10.99 -6.88
CA GLY A 11 10.55 9.52 -6.87
C GLY A 11 11.96 8.91 -6.85
N GLU A 12 12.93 9.51 -7.54
CA GLU A 12 14.33 9.05 -7.53
C GLU A 12 14.98 9.29 -6.18
N VAL A 13 14.76 10.48 -5.59
CA VAL A 13 15.23 10.78 -4.23
C VAL A 13 14.66 9.81 -3.21
N VAL A 14 13.36 9.54 -3.25
CA VAL A 14 12.68 8.57 -2.36
C VAL A 14 13.24 7.16 -2.54
N ARG A 15 13.47 6.72 -3.78
CA ARG A 15 14.09 5.40 -4.05
C ARG A 15 15.52 5.32 -3.52
N TYR A 16 16.30 6.38 -3.69
CA TYR A 16 17.66 6.46 -3.14
C TYR A 16 17.64 6.33 -1.61
N MET A 17 16.78 7.11 -0.95
CA MET A 17 16.64 7.07 0.52
C MET A 17 16.23 5.67 1.01
N ALA A 18 15.30 5.01 0.30
CA ALA A 18 14.87 3.66 0.64
C ALA A 18 15.98 2.62 0.47
N LYS A 19 16.81 2.72 -0.59
CA LYS A 19 18.00 1.86 -0.75
C LYS A 19 19.00 2.05 0.37
N LYS A 20 19.27 3.30 0.76
CA LYS A 20 20.15 3.60 1.90
C LYS A 20 19.58 3.08 3.21
N ALA A 21 18.27 3.23 3.45
CA ALA A 21 17.61 2.66 4.62
C ALA A 21 17.70 1.14 4.65
N LEU A 22 17.60 0.47 3.49
CA LEU A 22 17.72 -1.00 3.41
C LEU A 22 19.13 -1.48 3.77
N SER A 23 20.17 -0.72 3.40
CA SER A 23 21.58 -1.02 3.67
C SER A 23 21.99 -0.70 5.10
N ASN A 24 21.25 0.15 5.83
CA ASN A 24 21.57 0.52 7.20
C ASN A 24 21.07 -0.54 8.20
N ASP A 25 21.82 -0.75 9.26
CA ASP A 25 21.43 -1.67 10.35
C ASP A 25 20.14 -1.23 11.04
N THR A 26 19.93 0.09 11.20
CA THR A 26 18.71 0.67 11.79
C THR A 26 17.49 0.57 10.88
N LYS A 27 17.67 0.10 9.62
CA LYS A 27 16.62 0.09 8.59
C LYS A 27 15.96 1.46 8.40
N SER A 28 16.73 2.54 8.57
CA SER A 28 16.26 3.89 8.55
C SER A 28 17.30 4.82 7.92
N PHE A 29 16.84 5.83 7.17
CA PHE A 29 17.69 6.84 6.55
C PHE A 29 16.96 8.17 6.50
N GLY A 30 17.61 9.22 7.00
CA GLY A 30 17.09 10.58 7.07
C GLY A 30 17.87 11.54 6.20
N VAL A 31 17.17 12.50 5.60
CA VAL A 31 17.76 13.59 4.81
C VAL A 31 17.05 14.90 5.16
N PRO A 32 17.77 16.02 5.37
CA PRO A 32 17.15 17.33 5.53
C PRO A 32 16.19 17.64 4.38
N VAL A 33 15.01 18.14 4.70
CA VAL A 33 13.99 18.49 3.71
C VAL A 33 14.53 19.52 2.71
N ARG A 34 15.36 20.47 3.18
CA ARG A 34 16.06 21.44 2.32
C ARG A 34 16.96 20.78 1.27
N MET A 35 17.64 19.68 1.61
CA MET A 35 18.49 18.96 0.65
C MET A 35 17.65 18.18 -0.39
N ILE A 36 16.50 17.66 0.02
CA ILE A 36 15.56 17.07 -0.93
C ILE A 36 15.04 18.12 -1.88
N ALA A 37 14.68 19.32 -1.39
CA ALA A 37 14.25 20.45 -2.21
C ALA A 37 15.37 20.87 -3.19
N GLN A 38 16.61 20.94 -2.73
CA GLN A 38 17.75 21.23 -3.58
C GLN A 38 17.84 20.27 -4.77
N GLN A 39 17.71 18.97 -4.55
CA GLN A 39 17.79 17.97 -5.61
C GLN A 39 16.60 18.04 -6.57
N VAL A 40 15.40 18.26 -6.03
CA VAL A 40 14.15 18.25 -6.80
C VAL A 40 13.97 19.52 -7.62
N TYR A 41 14.38 20.67 -7.08
CA TYR A 41 14.26 21.97 -7.76
C TYR A 41 15.56 22.42 -8.44
N GLY A 42 16.65 21.66 -8.29
CA GLY A 42 17.92 21.97 -8.92
C GLY A 42 18.63 23.20 -8.33
N LEU A 43 18.39 23.49 -7.04
CA LEU A 43 18.95 24.69 -6.40
C LEU A 43 20.47 24.55 -6.21
N ASP A 44 21.21 25.59 -6.52
CA ASP A 44 22.63 25.66 -6.23
C ASP A 44 22.90 25.96 -4.73
N LYS A 45 24.19 25.99 -4.33
CA LYS A 45 24.56 26.27 -2.94
C LYS A 45 24.17 27.67 -2.49
N VAL A 46 24.25 28.67 -3.37
CA VAL A 46 23.92 30.06 -3.06
C VAL A 46 22.41 30.22 -2.91
N GLU A 47 21.65 29.61 -3.80
CA GLU A 47 20.18 29.57 -3.71
C GLU A 47 19.72 28.90 -2.44
N MET A 48 20.36 27.76 -2.06
CA MET A 48 20.04 27.03 -0.83
C MET A 48 20.24 27.85 0.44
N THR A 49 21.25 28.75 0.49
CA THR A 49 21.44 29.65 1.66
C THR A 49 20.31 30.67 1.82
N ARG A 50 19.53 30.89 0.76
CA ARG A 50 18.38 31.81 0.73
C ARG A 50 17.03 31.11 0.91
N VAL A 51 17.02 29.79 1.05
CA VAL A 51 15.80 29.04 1.31
C VAL A 51 15.51 29.01 2.82
N TYR A 52 14.48 29.69 3.20
CA TYR A 52 14.00 29.71 4.59
C TYR A 52 13.07 28.52 4.88
N GLN A 53 12.83 28.26 6.16
CA GLN A 53 11.95 27.18 6.58
C GLN A 53 10.53 27.34 6.00
N GLU A 54 10.04 28.58 5.92
CA GLU A 54 8.73 28.94 5.38
C GLU A 54 8.57 28.57 3.90
N ASP A 55 9.67 28.60 3.12
CA ASP A 55 9.65 28.21 1.71
C ASP A 55 9.38 26.70 1.52
N LEU A 56 9.67 25.90 2.54
CA LEU A 56 9.50 24.45 2.54
C LEU A 56 8.15 24.01 3.12
N GLU A 57 7.47 24.91 3.82
CA GLU A 57 6.16 24.65 4.44
C GLU A 57 5.01 24.72 3.40
N PRO A 58 3.81 24.21 3.76
CA PRO A 58 2.64 24.28 2.88
C PRO A 58 2.35 25.71 2.43
N GLY A 59 2.36 25.91 1.12
CA GLY A 59 2.21 27.25 0.51
C GLY A 59 3.51 27.95 0.16
N GLY A 60 4.66 27.49 0.66
CA GLY A 60 5.98 28.03 0.32
C GLY A 60 6.44 27.63 -1.09
N LYS A 61 7.39 28.40 -1.62
CA LYS A 61 7.90 28.26 -3.00
C LYS A 61 8.47 26.88 -3.33
N TYR A 62 9.12 26.25 -2.36
CA TYR A 62 9.80 24.96 -2.52
C TYR A 62 9.08 23.83 -1.78
N HIS A 63 7.81 24.03 -1.45
CA HIS A 63 7.00 23.02 -0.79
C HIS A 63 6.78 21.79 -1.67
N MET A 64 7.11 20.63 -1.12
CA MET A 64 6.94 19.35 -1.80
C MET A 64 5.63 18.68 -1.37
N SER A 65 4.50 19.10 -1.93
CA SER A 65 3.16 18.59 -1.62
C SER A 65 3.02 17.07 -1.77
N LYS A 66 3.85 16.47 -2.63
CA LYS A 66 3.88 15.01 -2.85
C LYS A 66 4.73 14.25 -1.83
N LEU A 67 5.57 14.91 -1.02
CA LEU A 67 6.38 14.26 0.01
C LEU A 67 5.51 13.89 1.22
N LYS A 68 4.75 12.82 1.07
CA LYS A 68 3.83 12.27 2.09
C LYS A 68 3.86 10.75 2.11
N SER A 69 3.42 10.16 3.23
CA SER A 69 3.52 8.73 3.50
C SER A 69 2.92 7.86 2.39
N SER A 70 1.78 8.24 1.80
CA SER A 70 1.15 7.49 0.71
C SER A 70 2.02 7.46 -0.56
N TYR A 71 2.64 8.59 -0.92
CA TYR A 71 3.52 8.66 -2.09
C TYR A 71 4.79 7.83 -1.87
N VAL A 72 5.43 7.97 -0.70
CA VAL A 72 6.62 7.20 -0.34
C VAL A 72 6.32 5.71 -0.33
N SER A 73 5.26 5.29 0.34
CA SER A 73 4.85 3.89 0.38
C SER A 73 4.61 3.31 -1.02
N ASN A 74 3.87 4.02 -1.87
CA ASN A 74 3.59 3.57 -3.24
C ASN A 74 4.84 3.52 -4.13
N THR A 75 5.77 4.49 -3.96
CA THR A 75 7.02 4.53 -4.73
C THR A 75 7.95 3.39 -4.34
N VAL A 76 8.10 3.17 -3.03
CA VAL A 76 9.04 2.20 -2.47
C VAL A 76 8.52 0.76 -2.63
N SER A 77 7.22 0.52 -2.50
CA SER A 77 6.62 -0.82 -2.67
C SER A 77 6.81 -1.43 -4.06
N ARG A 78 7.14 -0.60 -5.07
CA ARG A 78 7.41 -1.06 -6.44
C ARG A 78 8.85 -1.52 -6.66
N MET A 79 9.75 -1.23 -5.71
CA MET A 79 11.16 -1.59 -5.81
C MET A 79 11.36 -3.10 -5.59
N PRO A 80 12.09 -3.80 -6.50
CA PRO A 80 12.32 -5.24 -6.38
C PRO A 80 13.01 -5.62 -5.07
N GLU A 81 14.00 -4.83 -4.64
CA GLU A 81 14.79 -5.06 -3.43
C GLU A 81 13.92 -5.00 -2.16
N ILE A 82 12.96 -4.08 -2.13
CA ILE A 82 12.01 -3.90 -1.03
C ILE A 82 11.01 -5.06 -0.98
N LYS A 83 10.55 -5.52 -2.14
CA LYS A 83 9.67 -6.70 -2.24
C LYS A 83 10.40 -7.96 -1.76
N ALA A 84 11.65 -8.16 -2.22
CA ALA A 84 12.46 -9.30 -1.82
C ALA A 84 12.75 -9.31 -0.30
N ALA A 85 12.98 -8.14 0.29
CA ALA A 85 13.19 -7.99 1.73
C ALA A 85 11.89 -8.07 2.56
N ASN A 86 10.73 -8.13 1.93
CA ASN A 86 9.41 -8.14 2.59
C ASN A 86 9.26 -7.04 3.63
N VAL A 87 9.60 -5.81 3.25
CA VAL A 87 9.51 -4.63 4.11
C VAL A 87 8.62 -3.56 3.47
N ARG A 88 8.10 -2.64 4.28
CA ARG A 88 7.34 -1.48 3.84
C ARG A 88 7.96 -0.20 4.37
N ALA A 89 7.88 0.87 3.58
CA ALA A 89 8.39 2.17 3.97
C ALA A 89 7.37 2.97 4.78
N ARG A 90 7.86 3.63 5.81
CA ARG A 90 7.15 4.69 6.54
C ARG A 90 7.95 5.98 6.41
N LEU A 91 7.27 7.08 6.11
CA LEU A 91 7.83 8.42 6.15
C LEU A 91 7.46 9.06 7.49
N SER A 92 8.46 9.66 8.14
CA SER A 92 8.26 10.63 9.21
C SER A 92 9.03 11.90 8.89
N ILE A 93 8.46 13.05 9.19
CA ILE A 93 9.14 14.34 9.12
C ILE A 93 9.31 14.81 10.55
N LYS A 94 10.55 14.98 10.97
CA LYS A 94 10.91 15.34 12.35
C LYS A 94 12.19 16.16 12.37
N ASP A 95 12.37 16.94 13.41
CA ASP A 95 13.61 17.63 13.64
C ASP A 95 14.66 16.61 14.11
N ALA A 96 15.84 16.68 13.51
CA ALA A 96 16.97 15.80 13.81
C ALA A 96 18.27 16.58 13.65
N GLU A 97 19.29 16.18 14.37
CA GLU A 97 20.65 16.73 14.22
C GLU A 97 21.23 16.25 12.89
N PHE A 98 21.72 17.21 12.11
CA PHE A 98 22.43 16.97 10.87
C PHE A 98 23.58 17.97 10.75
N GLU A 99 24.80 17.46 10.67
CA GLU A 99 26.03 18.28 10.60
C GLU A 99 26.14 19.33 11.74
N GLY A 100 25.69 18.96 12.96
CA GLY A 100 25.74 19.80 14.16
C GLY A 100 24.61 20.84 14.28
N GLU A 101 23.67 20.86 13.36
CA GLU A 101 22.48 21.70 13.40
C GLU A 101 21.20 20.88 13.53
N VAL A 102 20.22 21.39 14.29
CA VAL A 102 18.89 20.79 14.35
C VAL A 102 18.09 21.26 13.15
N VAL A 103 17.81 20.36 12.24
CA VAL A 103 17.11 20.67 10.99
C VAL A 103 15.95 19.70 10.77
N ARG A 104 14.97 20.15 10.01
CA ARG A 104 13.81 19.33 9.65
C ARG A 104 14.22 18.27 8.63
N CYS A 105 14.12 17.00 9.03
CA CYS A 105 14.51 15.84 8.24
C CYS A 105 13.29 15.00 7.83
N ALA A 106 13.31 14.55 6.58
CA ALA A 106 12.46 13.47 6.13
C ALA A 106 13.20 12.15 6.37
N VAL A 107 12.59 11.25 7.15
CA VAL A 107 13.17 9.96 7.51
C VAL A 107 12.32 8.86 6.92
N ILE A 108 12.92 7.99 6.12
CA ILE A 108 12.31 6.76 5.63
C ILE A 108 12.78 5.62 6.54
N SER A 109 11.84 4.95 7.21
CA SER A 109 12.09 3.76 8.01
C SER A 109 11.45 2.56 7.33
N LEU A 110 12.20 1.46 7.22
CA LEU A 110 11.72 0.20 6.69
C LEU A 110 11.28 -0.68 7.86
N VAL A 111 10.02 -1.00 7.91
CA VAL A 111 9.43 -1.90 8.91
C VAL A 111 9.02 -3.21 8.24
N PRO A 112 9.03 -4.34 8.97
CA PRO A 112 8.55 -5.60 8.41
C PRO A 112 7.22 -5.40 7.71
N GLY A 113 7.12 -5.89 6.46
CA GLY A 113 5.86 -5.96 5.78
C GLY A 113 4.96 -6.84 6.63
N ALA A 114 3.85 -6.33 7.14
CA ALA A 114 2.81 -7.25 7.49
C ALA A 114 2.54 -8.03 6.19
N ILE A 115 2.68 -9.35 6.24
CA ILE A 115 2.14 -10.20 5.19
C ILE A 115 0.68 -9.79 5.12
N ASN A 116 0.35 -8.98 4.10
CA ASN A 116 -1.02 -8.52 3.88
C ASN A 116 -1.84 -9.69 3.29
N THR A 117 -1.82 -10.82 3.99
CA THR A 117 -2.79 -11.89 3.82
C THR A 117 -4.16 -11.49 4.37
N GLY A 118 -4.24 -10.40 5.15
CA GLY A 118 -5.44 -10.07 5.92
C GLY A 118 -6.44 -9.12 5.27
N SER A 119 -6.04 -8.13 4.45
CA SER A 119 -6.98 -7.10 4.02
C SER A 119 -7.51 -7.31 2.59
N ARG A 120 -6.69 -7.71 1.64
CA ARG A 120 -7.17 -8.08 0.30
C ARG A 120 -7.88 -9.43 0.31
N ASN A 121 -7.30 -10.42 0.99
CA ASN A 121 -7.93 -11.74 1.12
C ASN A 121 -9.22 -11.69 1.95
N LYS A 122 -9.34 -10.80 2.96
CA LYS A 122 -10.61 -10.61 3.68
C LYS A 122 -11.69 -9.96 2.82
N ALA A 123 -11.31 -9.00 1.97
CA ALA A 123 -12.26 -8.37 1.04
C ALA A 123 -12.62 -9.30 -0.13
N GLU A 124 -11.69 -10.11 -0.61
CA GLU A 124 -11.92 -11.12 -1.64
C GLU A 124 -12.66 -12.34 -1.07
N ALA A 125 -12.25 -12.88 0.07
CA ALA A 125 -12.96 -13.93 0.78
C ALA A 125 -14.37 -13.50 1.19
N GLY A 126 -14.58 -12.25 1.58
CA GLY A 126 -15.91 -11.70 1.83
C GLY A 126 -16.77 -11.60 0.58
N LYS A 127 -16.18 -11.28 -0.57
CA LYS A 127 -16.87 -11.28 -1.86
C LYS A 127 -17.18 -12.69 -2.35
N GLU A 128 -16.24 -13.62 -2.20
CA GLU A 128 -16.45 -15.03 -2.52
C GLU A 128 -17.52 -15.65 -1.64
N ALA A 129 -17.48 -15.43 -0.33
CA ALA A 129 -18.51 -15.87 0.59
C ALA A 129 -19.89 -15.30 0.24
N ALA A 130 -19.98 -14.01 -0.11
CA ALA A 130 -21.22 -13.39 -0.54
C ALA A 130 -21.75 -13.95 -1.86
N ILE A 131 -20.86 -14.29 -2.80
CA ILE A 131 -21.22 -14.94 -4.07
C ILE A 131 -21.73 -16.36 -3.82
N ILE A 132 -21.03 -17.13 -2.97
CA ILE A 132 -21.41 -18.48 -2.58
C ILE A 132 -22.77 -18.47 -1.89
N GLU A 133 -22.99 -17.57 -0.93
CA GLU A 133 -24.28 -17.43 -0.24
C GLU A 133 -25.42 -17.04 -1.20
N LYS A 134 -25.17 -16.11 -2.14
CA LYS A 134 -26.14 -15.76 -3.16
C LYS A 134 -26.46 -16.94 -4.08
N PHE A 135 -25.46 -17.76 -4.42
CA PHE A 135 -25.62 -18.93 -5.24
C PHE A 135 -26.39 -20.02 -4.51
N LYS A 136 -26.06 -20.30 -3.23
CA LYS A 136 -26.80 -21.22 -2.34
C LYS A 136 -28.27 -20.81 -2.25
N LYS A 137 -28.53 -19.54 -1.96
CA LYS A 137 -29.91 -19.02 -1.87
C LYS A 137 -30.69 -19.21 -3.17
N ARG A 138 -30.03 -19.05 -4.32
CA ARG A 138 -30.64 -19.25 -5.63
C ARG A 138 -30.88 -20.73 -5.90
N LEU A 139 -29.98 -21.63 -5.56
CA LEU A 139 -30.16 -23.07 -5.68
C LEU A 139 -31.28 -23.57 -4.77
N LEU A 140 -31.35 -23.08 -3.52
CA LEU A 140 -32.42 -23.43 -2.60
C LEU A 140 -33.80 -22.91 -3.03
N SER A 141 -33.85 -21.85 -3.83
CA SER A 141 -35.10 -21.30 -4.39
C SER A 141 -35.60 -22.04 -5.64
N VAL A 142 -34.72 -22.84 -6.27
CA VAL A 142 -35.14 -23.68 -7.41
C VAL A 142 -35.82 -24.91 -6.86
N THR A 143 -37.14 -24.90 -6.83
CA THR A 143 -37.96 -26.06 -6.56
C THR A 143 -38.24 -26.77 -7.89
N PRO A 144 -37.68 -27.95 -8.14
CA PRO A 144 -38.08 -28.73 -9.32
C PRO A 144 -39.58 -28.95 -9.32
N SER A 145 -40.22 -28.78 -10.47
CA SER A 145 -41.63 -29.10 -10.59
C SER A 145 -41.80 -30.60 -10.52
N VAL A 146 -42.18 -31.09 -9.35
CA VAL A 146 -42.48 -32.50 -9.10
C VAL A 146 -43.99 -32.82 -9.27
N ILE A 147 -44.75 -31.87 -9.87
CA ILE A 147 -46.20 -31.94 -9.99
C ILE A 147 -46.68 -33.17 -10.81
N HIS A 148 -45.80 -33.67 -11.67
CA HIS A 148 -46.14 -34.81 -12.55
C HIS A 148 -45.76 -36.17 -11.97
N LEU A 149 -45.02 -36.20 -10.83
CA LEU A 149 -44.56 -37.41 -10.20
C LEU A 149 -45.62 -37.94 -9.22
N LYS A 150 -45.82 -39.24 -9.15
CA LYS A 150 -46.77 -39.90 -8.24
C LYS A 150 -46.15 -41.13 -7.56
N GLY A 151 -46.64 -41.46 -6.39
CA GLY A 151 -46.22 -42.66 -5.66
C GLY A 151 -44.75 -42.68 -5.29
N GLU A 152 -44.05 -43.78 -5.59
CA GLU A 152 -42.64 -43.97 -5.27
C GLU A 152 -41.69 -42.98 -5.97
N GLU A 153 -42.02 -42.56 -7.20
CA GLU A 153 -41.23 -41.56 -7.93
C GLU A 153 -41.24 -40.21 -7.22
N LEU A 154 -42.39 -39.78 -6.70
CA LEU A 154 -42.51 -38.56 -5.92
C LEU A 154 -41.71 -38.65 -4.61
N GLN A 155 -41.78 -39.78 -3.91
CA GLN A 155 -41.00 -39.99 -2.68
C GLN A 155 -39.49 -39.95 -2.94
N GLY A 156 -39.04 -40.63 -4.00
CA GLY A 156 -37.65 -40.63 -4.41
C GLY A 156 -37.11 -39.21 -4.78
N ALA A 157 -37.94 -38.45 -5.52
CA ALA A 157 -37.59 -37.06 -5.90
C ALA A 157 -37.54 -36.13 -4.69
N MET A 158 -38.47 -36.27 -3.74
CA MET A 158 -38.47 -35.51 -2.48
C MET A 158 -37.27 -35.84 -1.61
N PHE A 159 -36.92 -37.13 -1.51
CA PHE A 159 -35.72 -37.56 -0.77
C PHE A 159 -34.44 -37.00 -1.42
N ALA A 160 -34.27 -37.09 -2.72
CA ALA A 160 -33.14 -36.58 -3.45
C ALA A 160 -33.01 -35.02 -3.32
N LEU A 161 -34.14 -34.31 -3.36
CA LEU A 161 -34.18 -32.87 -3.17
C LEU A 161 -33.74 -32.47 -1.76
N SER A 162 -34.22 -33.17 -0.74
CA SER A 162 -33.82 -32.94 0.66
C SER A 162 -32.33 -33.17 0.88
N ALA A 163 -31.80 -34.29 0.38
CA ALA A 163 -30.40 -34.62 0.46
C ALA A 163 -29.53 -33.55 -0.26
N TYR A 164 -29.96 -33.09 -1.43
CA TYR A 164 -29.30 -32.05 -2.18
C TYR A 164 -29.29 -30.69 -1.43
N GLN A 165 -30.42 -30.34 -0.80
CA GLN A 165 -30.50 -29.13 0.01
C GLN A 165 -29.59 -29.15 1.24
N GLU A 166 -29.46 -30.32 1.89
CA GLU A 166 -28.54 -30.49 3.01
C GLU A 166 -27.10 -30.39 2.58
N LEU A 167 -26.73 -31.02 1.47
CA LEU A 167 -25.38 -30.93 0.90
C LEU A 167 -24.97 -29.50 0.56
N ILE A 168 -25.91 -28.67 0.05
CA ILE A 168 -25.68 -27.26 -0.20
C ILE A 168 -25.46 -26.48 1.10
N LYS A 169 -26.18 -26.82 2.19
CA LYS A 169 -26.02 -26.16 3.49
C LYS A 169 -24.67 -26.47 4.15
N GLU A 170 -24.19 -27.70 3.99
CA GLU A 170 -22.93 -28.18 4.58
C GLU A 170 -21.69 -27.70 3.81
N THR A 171 -21.83 -27.33 2.55
CA THR A 171 -20.71 -26.82 1.75
C THR A 171 -20.25 -25.46 2.31
N LYS A 172 -19.02 -25.43 2.88
CA LYS A 172 -18.38 -24.24 3.47
C LYS A 172 -17.66 -23.42 2.41
#